data_b893aac65a4b4b6d1f73bcaa38304f4f
#
_entry.id   b893aac65a4b4b6d1f73bcaa38304f4f
#
_cell.length_a   1.000
_cell.length_b   1.000
_cell.length_c   1.000
_cell.angle_alpha   90.00
_cell.angle_beta   90.00
_cell.angle_gamma   90.00
#
_symmetry.space_group_name_H-M   'P 1'
#
loop_
_entity.id
_entity.type
_entity.pdbx_description
1 polymer ?
#
loop_
_entity_poly.entity_id
_entity_poly.type
_entity_poly.pdbx_seq_one_letter_code
_entity_poly.pdbx_strand_id
1 'polypeptide(L)'
;MAHARKLIDAKQYVLESTWGDVQPSADDENAFLETHSWDDYGLWHLGLTRGAAEETKARYGFVYGDLRRIHRMGLVACQYRAAEWRHKTIELAAHDLLQHLDDTRA
;
A
#
# COMPACT_ATOMS: atom_id res chain seq x y z
N MET A 1 -3.18 1.57 7.79
CA MET A 1 -2.06 1.55 8.77
C MET A 1 -2.01 0.26 9.58
N ALA A 2 -3.10 -0.13 10.23
CA ALA A 2 -3.11 -1.32 11.07
C ALA A 2 -2.82 -2.61 10.27
N HIS A 3 -3.36 -2.73 9.07
CA HIS A 3 -3.12 -3.88 8.20
C HIS A 3 -1.64 -3.97 7.81
N ALA A 4 -1.04 -2.84 7.42
CA ALA A 4 0.37 -2.80 7.04
C ALA A 4 1.27 -3.20 8.22
N ARG A 5 1.01 -2.69 9.42
CA ARG A 5 1.78 -3.05 10.61
C ARG A 5 1.66 -4.54 10.93
N LYS A 6 0.47 -5.09 10.79
CA LYS A 6 0.22 -6.52 11.00
C LYS A 6 1.05 -7.38 10.05
N LEU A 7 1.12 -6.99 8.78
CA LEU A 7 1.93 -7.69 7.78
C LEU A 7 3.41 -7.60 8.12
N ILE A 8 3.89 -6.42 8.53
CA ILE A 8 5.28 -6.23 8.92
C ILE A 8 5.61 -7.12 10.12
N ASP A 9 4.77 -7.11 11.15
CA ASP A 9 5.00 -7.90 12.36
C ASP A 9 4.95 -9.40 12.08
N ALA A 10 4.16 -9.82 11.09
CA ALA A 10 4.08 -11.22 10.66
C ALA A 10 5.18 -11.59 9.66
N LYS A 11 6.11 -10.68 9.36
CA LYS A 11 7.20 -10.86 8.40
C LYS A 11 6.69 -11.12 6.98
N GLN A 12 5.53 -10.58 6.65
CA GLN A 12 4.94 -10.67 5.31
C GLN A 12 5.35 -9.45 4.49
N TYR A 13 6.64 -9.34 4.16
CA TYR A 13 7.18 -8.23 3.41
C TYR A 13 8.29 -8.68 2.46
N VAL A 14 8.50 -7.87 1.40
CA VAL A 14 9.59 -8.02 0.45
C VAL A 14 10.46 -6.78 0.55
N LEU A 15 11.75 -6.97 0.85
CA LEU A 15 12.67 -5.85 1.10
C LEU A 15 13.19 -5.21 -0.18
N GLU A 16 13.45 -6.01 -1.20
CA GLU A 16 14.01 -5.52 -2.45
C GLU A 16 13.17 -6.03 -3.62
N SER A 17 12.66 -5.10 -4.41
CA SER A 17 11.89 -5.41 -5.60
C SER A 17 11.93 -4.21 -6.54
N THR A 18 11.72 -4.47 -7.83
CA THR A 18 11.47 -3.42 -8.80
C THR A 18 9.98 -3.13 -8.73
N TRP A 19 9.61 -2.11 -7.93
CA TRP A 19 8.22 -1.85 -7.61
C TRP A 19 7.31 -1.69 -8.83
N GLY A 20 7.79 -1.00 -9.87
CA GLY A 20 7.01 -0.83 -11.09
C GLY A 20 6.63 -2.16 -11.75
N ASP A 21 7.44 -3.21 -11.57
CA ASP A 21 7.18 -4.52 -12.17
C ASP A 21 6.28 -5.40 -11.31
N VAL A 22 6.28 -5.19 -9.99
CA VAL A 22 5.56 -6.06 -9.05
C VAL A 22 4.29 -5.43 -8.47
N GLN A 23 4.10 -4.12 -8.64
CA GLN A 23 2.86 -3.50 -8.20
C GLN A 23 1.67 -4.14 -8.91
N PRO A 24 0.49 -4.21 -8.26
CA PRO A 24 -0.65 -4.88 -8.85
C PRO A 24 -1.06 -4.27 -10.19
N SER A 25 -1.23 -5.11 -11.20
CA SER A 25 -1.82 -4.71 -12.47
C SER A 25 -3.35 -4.62 -12.34
N ALA A 26 -4.02 -4.06 -13.35
CA ALA A 26 -5.47 -4.06 -13.39
C ALA A 26 -6.05 -5.48 -13.30
N ASP A 27 -5.40 -6.44 -13.96
CA ASP A 27 -5.83 -7.84 -13.92
C ASP A 27 -5.64 -8.45 -12.52
N ASP A 28 -4.53 -8.16 -11.85
CA ASP A 28 -4.27 -8.60 -10.49
C ASP A 28 -5.35 -8.07 -9.54
N GLU A 29 -5.69 -6.80 -9.68
CA GLU A 29 -6.72 -6.16 -8.85
C GLU A 29 -8.10 -6.75 -9.10
N ASN A 30 -8.45 -7.00 -10.36
CA ASN A 30 -9.72 -7.63 -10.72
C ASN A 30 -9.83 -9.04 -10.14
N ALA A 31 -8.76 -9.82 -10.23
CA ALA A 31 -8.71 -11.17 -9.66
C ALA A 31 -8.88 -11.13 -8.14
N PHE A 32 -8.24 -10.17 -7.48
CA PHE A 32 -8.38 -10.00 -6.03
C PHE A 32 -9.84 -9.68 -5.65
N LEU A 33 -10.48 -8.78 -6.38
CA LEU A 33 -11.86 -8.36 -6.12
C LEU A 33 -12.89 -9.45 -6.40
N GLU A 34 -12.55 -10.49 -7.16
CA GLU A 34 -13.44 -11.65 -7.37
C GLU A 34 -13.65 -12.45 -6.07
N THR A 35 -12.66 -12.44 -5.18
CA THR A 35 -12.68 -13.25 -3.96
C THR A 35 -12.60 -12.43 -2.66
N HIS A 36 -12.45 -11.11 -2.77
CA HIS A 36 -12.31 -10.21 -1.62
C HIS A 36 -13.24 -9.01 -1.77
N SER A 37 -13.57 -8.40 -0.63
CA SER A 37 -14.42 -7.20 -0.62
C SER A 37 -13.65 -5.94 -1.00
N TRP A 38 -14.38 -4.86 -1.25
CA TRP A 38 -13.78 -3.53 -1.42
C TRP A 38 -13.07 -3.05 -0.16
N ASP A 39 -13.56 -3.42 1.02
CA ASP A 39 -12.89 -3.10 2.27
C ASP A 39 -11.53 -3.79 2.35
N ASP A 40 -11.45 -5.06 1.95
CA ASP A 40 -10.18 -5.79 1.88
C ASP A 40 -9.23 -5.15 0.89
N TYR A 41 -9.73 -4.75 -0.28
CA TYR A 41 -8.93 -4.05 -1.30
C TYR A 41 -8.36 -2.76 -0.73
N GLY A 42 -9.17 -1.99 -0.02
CA GLY A 42 -8.76 -0.72 0.58
C GLY A 42 -7.64 -0.87 1.61
N LEU A 43 -7.54 -2.02 2.28
CA LEU A 43 -6.50 -2.26 3.28
C LEU A 43 -5.09 -2.19 2.70
N TRP A 44 -4.93 -2.35 1.39
CA TRP A 44 -3.64 -2.30 0.71
C TRP A 44 -3.23 -0.90 0.26
N HIS A 45 -3.98 0.11 0.68
CA HIS A 45 -3.77 1.50 0.25
C HIS A 45 -3.65 2.42 1.46
N LEU A 46 -2.88 3.51 1.30
CA LEU A 46 -2.69 4.50 2.36
C LEU A 46 -3.65 5.68 2.25
N GLY A 47 -4.34 5.83 1.13
CA GLY A 47 -5.19 6.99 0.91
C GLY A 47 -6.53 6.68 0.28
N LEU A 48 -7.49 7.58 0.53
CA LEU A 48 -8.80 7.57 -0.10
C LEU A 48 -8.95 8.82 -0.95
N THR A 49 -9.51 8.66 -2.14
CA THR A 49 -9.76 9.77 -3.07
C THR A 49 -11.11 10.39 -2.75
N ARG A 50 -11.12 11.68 -2.42
CA ARG A 50 -12.35 12.43 -2.17
C ARG A 50 -13.16 12.54 -3.46
N GLY A 51 -14.47 12.34 -3.34
CA GLY A 51 -15.38 12.48 -4.46
C GLY A 51 -15.46 11.26 -5.36
N ALA A 52 -14.57 10.29 -5.21
CA ALA A 52 -14.67 9.03 -5.93
C ALA A 52 -15.81 8.19 -5.37
N ALA A 53 -16.52 7.50 -6.24
CA ALA A 53 -17.63 6.63 -5.83
C ALA A 53 -17.09 5.47 -4.99
N GLU A 54 -17.86 5.05 -3.98
CA GLU A 54 -17.55 3.85 -3.21
C GLU A 54 -17.60 2.63 -4.13
N GLU A 55 -16.88 1.58 -3.73
CA GLU A 55 -16.81 0.34 -4.51
C GLU A 55 -16.26 0.57 -5.92
N THR A 56 -15.24 1.44 -6.03
CA THR A 56 -14.48 1.65 -7.26
C THR A 56 -12.99 1.69 -6.93
N LYS A 57 -12.15 1.30 -7.88
CA LYS A 57 -10.69 1.37 -7.71
C LYS A 57 -10.22 2.82 -7.53
N ALA A 58 -10.89 3.77 -8.17
CA ALA A 58 -10.55 5.19 -8.09
C ALA A 58 -10.64 5.74 -6.67
N ARG A 59 -11.42 5.11 -5.79
CA ARG A 59 -11.57 5.49 -4.39
C ARG A 59 -10.27 5.34 -3.61
N TYR A 60 -9.41 4.40 -4.01
CA TYR A 60 -8.22 4.04 -3.25
C TYR A 60 -6.95 4.45 -3.98
N GLY A 61 -5.98 4.97 -3.24
CA GLY A 61 -4.70 5.39 -3.78
C GLY A 61 -3.54 5.02 -2.87
N PHE A 62 -2.34 5.11 -3.42
CA PHE A 62 -1.10 4.82 -2.68
C PHE A 62 -1.03 3.35 -2.24
N VAL A 63 -1.11 2.45 -3.22
CA VAL A 63 -0.93 1.02 -2.98
C VAL A 63 0.52 0.75 -2.53
N TYR A 64 0.69 -0.07 -1.50
CA TYR A 64 2.01 -0.32 -0.90
C TYR A 64 2.42 -1.80 -0.92
N GLY A 65 1.62 -2.66 -1.48
CA GLY A 65 1.90 -4.09 -1.54
C GLY A 65 1.35 -4.72 -2.80
N ASP A 66 1.65 -6.00 -2.98
CA ASP A 66 1.25 -6.77 -4.15
C ASP A 66 -0.05 -7.55 -3.94
N LEU A 67 -0.85 -7.17 -2.96
CA LEU A 67 -2.09 -7.84 -2.52
C LEU A 67 -1.84 -9.17 -1.80
N ARG A 68 -0.58 -9.47 -1.48
CA ARG A 68 -0.17 -10.63 -0.68
C ARG A 68 0.81 -10.23 0.40
N ARG A 69 1.81 -9.41 0.05
CA ARG A 69 2.85 -8.93 0.96
C ARG A 69 3.04 -7.45 0.77
N ILE A 70 3.52 -6.82 1.83
CA ILE A 70 3.94 -5.43 1.75
C ILE A 70 5.31 -5.38 1.05
N HIS A 71 5.53 -4.38 0.20
CA HIS A 71 6.83 -4.16 -0.43
C HIS A 71 7.46 -2.91 0.15
N ARG A 72 8.67 -3.05 0.65
CA ARG A 72 9.42 -1.89 1.15
C ARG A 72 9.54 -0.82 0.06
N MET A 73 9.83 -1.25 -1.16
CA MET A 73 9.93 -0.32 -2.30
C MET A 73 8.57 0.32 -2.66
N GLY A 74 7.48 -0.37 -2.37
CA GLY A 74 6.13 0.19 -2.50
C GLY A 74 5.88 1.31 -1.51
N LEU A 75 6.31 1.14 -0.26
CA LEU A 75 6.22 2.19 0.76
C LEU A 75 7.10 3.39 0.39
N VAL A 76 8.30 3.15 -0.12
CA VAL A 76 9.20 4.21 -0.59
C VAL A 76 8.52 5.00 -1.71
N ALA A 77 7.92 4.31 -2.69
CA ALA A 77 7.20 4.96 -3.78
C ALA A 77 6.03 5.80 -3.27
N CYS A 78 5.27 5.28 -2.29
CA CYS A 78 4.17 6.02 -1.67
C CYS A 78 4.67 7.30 -1.00
N GLN A 79 5.78 7.22 -0.26
CA GLN A 79 6.35 8.38 0.42
C GLN A 79 6.75 9.47 -0.57
N TYR A 80 7.46 9.09 -1.63
CA TYR A 80 7.90 10.05 -2.65
C TYR A 80 6.72 10.69 -3.37
N ARG A 81 5.75 9.89 -3.79
CA ARG A 81 4.58 10.41 -4.51
C ARG A 81 3.75 11.33 -3.61
N ALA A 82 3.56 10.96 -2.35
CA ALA A 82 2.83 11.78 -1.40
C ALA A 82 3.53 13.11 -1.16
N ALA A 83 4.86 13.10 -1.08
CA ALA A 83 5.65 14.32 -0.92
C ALA A 83 5.51 15.23 -2.15
N GLU A 84 5.61 14.66 -3.35
CA GLU A 84 5.45 15.43 -4.59
C GLU A 84 4.06 16.09 -4.68
N TRP A 85 3.02 15.37 -4.27
CA TRP A 85 1.64 15.85 -4.37
C TRP A 85 1.16 16.54 -3.09
N ARG A 86 2.08 16.77 -2.13
CA ARG A 86 1.80 17.45 -0.87
C ARG A 86 0.72 16.80 -0.02
N HIS A 87 0.66 15.48 -0.05
CA HIS A 87 -0.21 14.70 0.84
C HIS A 87 0.56 14.35 2.13
N LYS A 88 0.69 15.33 3.02
CA LYS A 88 1.55 15.22 4.20
C LYS A 88 1.18 14.05 5.10
N THR A 89 -0.11 13.82 5.32
CA THR A 89 -0.58 12.73 6.17
C THR A 89 -0.15 11.36 5.62
N ILE A 90 -0.26 11.18 4.30
CA ILE A 90 0.13 9.93 3.64
C ILE A 90 1.65 9.79 3.63
N GLU A 91 2.37 10.87 3.39
CA GLU A 91 3.84 10.87 3.45
C GLU A 91 4.33 10.41 4.82
N LEU A 92 3.77 10.96 5.90
CA LEU A 92 4.11 10.59 7.26
C LEU A 92 3.72 9.14 7.57
N ALA A 93 2.57 8.68 7.08
CA ALA A 93 2.14 7.29 7.27
C ALA A 93 3.14 6.33 6.62
N ALA A 94 3.55 6.60 5.38
CA ALA A 94 4.54 5.79 4.68
C ALA A 94 5.88 5.80 5.40
N HIS A 95 6.31 6.98 5.87
CA HIS A 95 7.55 7.11 6.63
C HIS A 95 7.52 6.26 7.91
N ASP A 96 6.45 6.34 8.68
CA ASP A 96 6.30 5.60 9.93
C ASP A 96 6.31 4.08 9.68
N LEU A 97 5.67 3.64 8.61
CA LEU A 97 5.66 2.22 8.25
C LEU A 97 7.05 1.73 7.82
N LEU A 98 7.79 2.55 7.06
CA LEU A 98 9.17 2.24 6.70
C LEU A 98 10.05 2.14 7.94
N GLN A 99 9.90 3.08 8.87
CA GLN A 99 10.65 3.07 10.13
C GLN A 99 10.35 1.80 10.92
N HIS A 100 9.07 1.45 11.04
CA HIS A 100 8.64 0.26 11.75
C HIS A 100 9.21 -1.01 11.11
N LEU A 101 9.17 -1.11 9.79
CA LEU A 101 9.71 -2.25 9.05
C LEU A 101 11.23 -2.37 9.28
N ASP A 102 11.95 -1.28 9.14
CA ASP A 102 13.40 -1.27 9.30
C ASP A 102 13.81 -1.59 10.75
N ASP A 103 13.06 -1.11 11.74
CA ASP A 103 13.30 -1.42 13.16
C ASP A 103 13.00 -2.89 13.47
N THR A 104 11.95 -3.44 12.89
CA THR A 104 11.52 -4.82 13.15
C THR A 104 12.50 -5.84 12.59
N ARG A 105 13.17 -5.52 11.48
CA ARG A 105 14.13 -6.43 10.85
C ARG A 105 15.56 -6.29 11.38
N ALA A 106 15.81 -5.31 12.20
CA ALA A 106 17.15 -5.03 12.74
C ALA A 106 17.61 -6.09 13.75
#